data_b1f544a243010a0a48c08811871f6ed6
#
_entry.id   b1f544a243010a0a48c08811871f6ed6
#
_cell.length_a   1.000
_cell.length_b   1.000
_cell.length_c   1.000
_cell.angle_alpha   90.00
_cell.angle_beta   90.00
_cell.angle_gamma   90.00
#
_symmetry.space_group_name_H-M   'P 1'
#
loop_
_entity.id
_entity.type
_entity.pdbx_description
1 polymer ?
#
loop_
_entity_poly.entity_id
_entity_poly.type
_entity_poly.pdbx_seq_one_letter_code
_entity_poly.pdbx_strand_id
1 'polypeptide(L)'
;MSTMDQWTATVCADLGLDPSSADLRTVLDLTRDVAHGVARPAAPLTAYLVGVAVGRGLALPDAAGRIAALAAGWGERSEEGA
;
A
#
# COMPACT_ATOMS: atom_id res chain seq x y z
N MET A 1 -8.68 1.61 -21.54
CA MET A 1 -8.16 1.14 -20.25
C MET A 1 -6.65 1.27 -20.21
N SER A 2 -6.12 1.69 -19.10
CA SER A 2 -4.67 1.83 -18.94
C SER A 2 -4.00 0.45 -18.79
N THR A 3 -2.68 0.42 -19.01
CA THR A 3 -1.89 -0.79 -18.78
C THR A 3 -2.03 -1.27 -17.34
N MET A 4 -2.07 -0.34 -16.39
CA MET A 4 -2.25 -0.69 -14.97
C MET A 4 -3.59 -1.35 -14.71
N ASP A 5 -4.66 -0.85 -15.33
CA ASP A 5 -5.97 -1.45 -15.17
C ASP A 5 -6.01 -2.85 -15.77
N GLN A 6 -5.43 -3.02 -16.95
CA GLN A 6 -5.37 -4.32 -17.61
C GLN A 6 -4.55 -5.32 -16.81
N TRP A 7 -3.41 -4.90 -16.31
CA TRP A 7 -2.56 -5.75 -15.46
C TRP A 7 -3.28 -6.16 -14.19
N THR A 8 -3.91 -5.18 -13.51
CA THR A 8 -4.66 -5.45 -12.28
C THR A 8 -5.76 -6.47 -12.50
N ALA A 9 -6.52 -6.33 -13.59
CA ALA A 9 -7.57 -7.29 -13.92
C ALA A 9 -7.00 -8.69 -14.17
N THR A 10 -5.88 -8.76 -14.86
CA THR A 10 -5.20 -10.02 -15.17
C THR A 10 -4.74 -10.72 -13.88
N VAL A 11 -4.10 -9.97 -13.00
CA VAL A 11 -3.61 -10.52 -11.72
C VAL A 11 -4.78 -10.98 -10.85
N CYS A 12 -5.84 -10.17 -10.75
CA CYS A 12 -7.01 -10.56 -9.97
C CYS A 12 -7.63 -11.84 -10.49
N ALA A 13 -7.75 -11.97 -11.81
CA ALA A 13 -8.29 -13.18 -12.41
C ALA A 13 -7.42 -14.39 -12.09
N ASP A 14 -6.12 -14.24 -12.18
CA ASP A 14 -5.17 -15.33 -11.90
C ASP A 14 -5.23 -15.79 -10.45
N LEU A 15 -5.38 -14.83 -9.53
CA LEU A 15 -5.38 -15.10 -8.09
C LEU A 15 -6.78 -15.39 -7.53
N GLY A 16 -7.81 -15.34 -8.35
CA GLY A 16 -9.18 -15.58 -7.91
C GLY A 16 -9.75 -14.46 -7.05
N LEU A 17 -9.31 -13.23 -7.30
CA LEU A 17 -9.77 -12.06 -6.56
C LEU A 17 -10.75 -11.24 -7.37
N ASP A 18 -11.67 -10.57 -6.67
CA ASP A 18 -12.59 -9.65 -7.30
C ASP A 18 -11.83 -8.36 -7.64
N PRO A 19 -11.84 -7.92 -8.92
CA PRO A 19 -11.14 -6.68 -9.30
C PRO A 19 -11.62 -5.44 -8.52
N SER A 20 -12.87 -5.43 -8.06
CA SER A 20 -13.40 -4.31 -7.28
C SER A 20 -12.73 -4.18 -5.90
N SER A 21 -12.02 -5.21 -5.44
CA SER A 21 -11.29 -5.16 -4.19
C SER A 21 -9.98 -4.36 -4.30
N ALA A 22 -9.54 -4.08 -5.53
CA ALA A 22 -8.27 -3.39 -5.77
C ALA A 22 -8.51 -1.88 -5.95
N ASP A 23 -8.39 -1.12 -4.87
CA ASP A 23 -8.41 0.34 -4.93
C ASP A 23 -7.02 0.82 -5.29
N LEU A 24 -6.77 0.88 -6.60
CA LEU A 24 -5.46 1.20 -7.15
C LEU A 24 -4.95 2.56 -6.67
N ARG A 25 -5.83 3.56 -6.66
CA ARG A 25 -5.44 4.91 -6.23
C ARG A 25 -4.93 4.92 -4.80
N THR A 26 -5.67 4.30 -3.89
CA THR A 26 -5.28 4.24 -2.48
C THR A 26 -3.96 3.52 -2.31
N VAL A 27 -3.78 2.39 -2.99
CA VAL A 27 -2.54 1.61 -2.90
C VAL A 27 -1.35 2.39 -3.45
N LEU A 28 -1.50 3.02 -4.61
CA LEU A 28 -0.40 3.80 -5.20
C LEU A 28 -0.04 5.01 -4.35
N ASP A 29 -1.04 5.69 -3.77
CA ASP A 29 -0.79 6.85 -2.92
C ASP A 29 -0.02 6.45 -1.65
N LEU A 30 -0.44 5.38 -0.98
CA LEU A 30 0.25 4.95 0.23
C LEU A 30 1.67 4.46 -0.06
N THR A 31 1.89 3.75 -1.15
CA THR A 31 3.22 3.27 -1.50
C THR A 31 4.15 4.41 -1.90
N ARG A 32 3.61 5.45 -2.55
CA ARG A 32 4.38 6.66 -2.85
C ARG A 32 4.82 7.35 -1.56
N ASP A 33 3.91 7.49 -0.60
CA ASP A 33 4.22 8.11 0.69
C ASP A 33 5.32 7.33 1.42
N VAL A 34 5.25 6.01 1.40
CA VAL A 34 6.27 5.16 2.02
C VAL A 34 7.62 5.27 1.28
N ALA A 35 7.59 5.26 -0.05
CA ALA A 35 8.82 5.38 -0.84
C ALA A 35 9.54 6.70 -0.57
N HIS A 36 8.80 7.78 -0.39
CA HIS A 36 9.37 9.10 -0.14
C HIS A 36 9.70 9.33 1.33
N GLY A 37 8.86 8.88 2.24
CA GLY A 37 9.02 9.12 3.67
C GLY A 37 9.94 8.13 4.39
N VAL A 38 10.09 6.94 3.85
CA VAL A 38 10.87 5.87 4.48
C VAL A 38 12.03 5.45 3.58
N ALA A 39 11.72 4.68 2.53
CA ALA A 39 12.71 4.20 1.55
C ALA A 39 11.97 3.56 0.39
N ARG A 40 12.54 3.61 -0.82
CA ARG A 40 11.92 3.02 -1.99
C ARG A 40 11.58 1.52 -1.80
N PRO A 41 12.53 0.68 -1.32
CA PRO A 41 12.21 -0.75 -1.18
C PRO A 41 11.17 -1.04 -0.11
N ALA A 42 10.89 -0.09 0.79
CA ALA A 42 9.85 -0.26 1.79
C ALA A 42 8.44 -0.21 1.19
N ALA A 43 8.28 0.41 0.01
CA ALA A 43 6.97 0.53 -0.63
C ALA A 43 6.33 -0.82 -0.98
N PRO A 44 7.01 -1.71 -1.73
CA PRO A 44 6.40 -3.01 -2.02
C PRO A 44 6.20 -3.87 -0.78
N LEU A 45 7.12 -3.81 0.17
CA LEU A 45 6.97 -4.54 1.43
C LEU A 45 5.73 -4.07 2.19
N THR A 46 5.56 -2.76 2.29
CA THR A 46 4.40 -2.18 2.97
C THR A 46 3.10 -2.55 2.26
N ALA A 47 3.08 -2.51 0.94
CA ALA A 47 1.89 -2.92 0.18
C ALA A 47 1.50 -4.36 0.50
N TYR A 48 2.47 -5.26 0.58
CA TYR A 48 2.23 -6.64 0.95
C TYR A 48 1.61 -6.74 2.36
N LEU A 49 2.20 -6.04 3.33
CA LEU A 49 1.73 -6.08 4.72
C LEU A 49 0.33 -5.47 4.86
N VAL A 50 0.05 -4.39 4.15
CA VAL A 50 -1.29 -3.80 4.11
C VAL A 50 -2.29 -4.82 3.54
N GLY A 51 -1.91 -5.53 2.48
CA GLY A 51 -2.75 -6.58 1.90
C GLY A 51 -3.05 -7.69 2.89
N VAL A 52 -2.07 -8.09 3.70
CA VAL A 52 -2.27 -9.07 4.76
C VAL A 52 -3.30 -8.56 5.78
N ALA A 53 -3.14 -7.31 6.22
CA ALA A 53 -4.05 -6.72 7.20
C ALA A 53 -5.48 -6.62 6.66
N VAL A 54 -5.62 -6.22 5.39
CA VAL A 54 -6.93 -6.13 4.74
C VAL A 54 -7.55 -7.52 4.63
N GLY A 55 -6.76 -8.51 4.26
CA GLY A 55 -7.22 -9.90 4.19
C GLY A 55 -7.67 -10.45 5.53
N ARG A 56 -7.19 -9.86 6.62
CA ARG A 56 -7.58 -10.24 7.98
C ARG A 56 -8.73 -9.40 8.54
N GLY A 57 -9.30 -8.52 7.73
CA GLY A 57 -10.51 -7.78 8.09
C GLY A 57 -10.35 -6.29 8.29
N LEU A 58 -9.14 -5.75 8.22
CA LEU A 58 -8.95 -4.31 8.34
C LEU A 58 -9.40 -3.63 7.03
N ALA A 59 -10.17 -2.55 7.14
CA ALA A 59 -10.58 -1.81 5.94
C ALA A 59 -9.39 -1.10 5.32
N LEU A 60 -9.27 -1.14 3.99
CA LEU A 60 -8.15 -0.53 3.29
C LEU A 60 -7.97 0.96 3.61
N PRO A 61 -9.02 1.80 3.64
CA PRO A 61 -8.84 3.21 4.00
C PRO A 61 -8.22 3.39 5.39
N ASP A 62 -8.58 2.55 6.34
CA ASP A 62 -8.03 2.62 7.70
C ASP A 62 -6.55 2.23 7.70
N ALA A 63 -6.21 1.14 7.00
CA ALA A 63 -4.82 0.72 6.88
C ALA A 63 -3.98 1.80 6.21
N ALA A 64 -4.47 2.36 5.11
CA ALA A 64 -3.77 3.39 4.36
C ALA A 64 -3.53 4.64 5.20
N GLY A 65 -4.53 5.07 5.98
CA GLY A 65 -4.40 6.22 6.86
C GLY A 65 -3.35 6.01 7.95
N ARG A 66 -3.31 4.82 8.52
CA ARG A 66 -2.31 4.47 9.55
C ARG A 66 -0.90 4.48 8.99
N ILE A 67 -0.72 3.92 7.80
CA ILE A 67 0.60 3.89 7.16
C ILE A 67 1.05 5.28 6.73
N ALA A 68 0.15 6.09 6.19
CA ALA A 68 0.49 7.46 5.81
C ALA A 68 0.98 8.26 7.02
N ALA A 69 0.33 8.10 8.17
CA ALA A 69 0.75 8.78 9.39
C ALA A 69 2.12 8.31 9.86
N LEU A 70 2.38 7.00 9.81
CA LEU A 70 3.70 6.46 10.17
C LEU A 70 4.79 6.97 9.25
N ALA A 71 4.54 6.97 7.95
CA ALA A 71 5.52 7.43 6.96
C ALA A 71 5.84 8.92 7.15
N ALA A 72 4.82 9.73 7.44
CA ALA A 72 5.00 11.17 7.65
C ALA A 72 5.90 11.47 8.85
N GLY A 73 5.82 10.66 9.90
CA GLY A 73 6.64 10.85 11.10
C GLY A 73 7.94 10.07 11.13
N TRP A 74 8.24 9.30 10.08
CA TRP A 74 9.37 8.36 10.11
C TRP A 74 10.73 9.04 10.23
N GLY A 75 10.93 10.16 9.53
CA GLY A 75 12.19 10.91 9.59
C GLY A 75 12.51 11.36 11.01
N GLU A 76 11.53 11.86 11.73
CA GLU A 76 11.67 12.27 13.13
C GLU A 76 12.00 11.09 14.03
N ARG A 77 11.31 9.97 13.82
CA ARG A 77 11.57 8.73 14.55
C ARG A 77 12.99 8.23 14.35
N SER A 78 13.42 8.26 13.10
CA SER A 78 14.76 7.81 12.71
C SER A 78 15.84 8.62 13.40
N GLU A 79 15.66 9.93 13.47
CA GLU A 79 16.59 10.83 14.14
C GLU A 79 16.64 10.56 15.65
N GLU A 80 15.49 10.35 16.26
CA GLU A 80 15.41 10.00 17.67
C GLU A 80 16.03 8.64 17.96
N GLY A 81 15.86 7.70 17.05
CA GLY A 81 16.40 6.35 17.17
C GLY A 81 17.88 6.25 16.90
N ALA A 82 18.44 7.26 16.29
CA ALA A 82 19.87 7.30 16.04
C ALA A 82 20.62 7.80 17.27
#